data_34d5eb0ce6a20f03fc08395e1731177e
#
_entry.id   34d5eb0ce6a20f03fc08395e1731177e
#
_cell.length_a   1.000
_cell.length_b   1.000
_cell.length_c   1.000
_cell.angle_alpha   90.00
_cell.angle_beta   90.00
_cell.angle_gamma   90.00
#
_symmetry.space_group_name_H-M   'P 1'
#
loop_
_entity.id
_entity.type
_entity.pdbx_description
1 polymer ?
#
loop_
_entity_poly.entity_id
_entity_poly.type
_entity_poly.pdbx_seq_one_letter_code
_entity_poly.pdbx_strand_id
1 'polypeptide(L)'
;MKQQLDSSQLLAMLDSSKLLVVCGSGGVGKTTMSAALGALAATHLHKKVLVLTVDPARRLADALGLQAIGNAVVQVDAMAFNEAGVAPQGQLFAAMIDTKASWDDLIHRHAPTPAIAQRVLANALYTNLTERFVHSHDYIAMERLYDVYQSGAYDLVVVDTPPSRNALDVLDAPKRMRDFFNSRLLQLLTTPAQSRVVSLMSKPFFQVADRILGARFLSSITEFFTLFRTMEKGFVERANKVENVLRNTDTKFAVVTTLEVAPAFEAEYLLTELQSRSFSLAALIANRVLPLTLANQTSAALTNDRSLVGPETLQTAAAAAGLPTPSAEQCERVLATLWRAAQDVVAASVVEQSRLDKLSHSCSKSGANVLTAQYVSGEITDMKGIVALGESLSGI
;
A
#
# COMPACT_ATOMS: atom_id res chain seq x y z
N MET A 1 -22.55 3.17 21.04
CA MET A 1 -21.49 2.45 21.76
C MET A 1 -20.44 2.10 20.73
N LYS A 2 -19.31 2.85 20.71
CA LYS A 2 -18.22 2.66 19.75
C LYS A 2 -17.40 1.47 20.23
N GLN A 3 -17.38 0.40 19.44
CA GLN A 3 -16.36 -0.64 19.60
C GLN A 3 -15.02 -0.06 19.11
N GLN A 4 -14.29 0.58 20.01
CA GLN A 4 -12.84 0.67 19.90
C GLN A 4 -12.38 -0.78 20.07
N LEU A 5 -11.65 -1.30 19.08
CA LEU A 5 -11.16 -2.68 19.16
C LEU A 5 -10.33 -2.88 20.42
N ASP A 6 -10.63 -3.96 21.10
CA ASP A 6 -9.75 -4.54 22.10
C ASP A 6 -8.44 -4.95 21.39
N SER A 7 -7.29 -4.61 21.96
CA SER A 7 -5.96 -5.00 21.49
C SER A 7 -5.89 -6.47 21.05
N SER A 8 -6.67 -7.33 21.72
CA SER A 8 -6.77 -8.74 21.41
C SER A 8 -7.26 -9.04 19.98
N GLN A 9 -8.14 -8.20 19.41
CA GLN A 9 -8.73 -8.46 18.09
C GLN A 9 -7.77 -8.15 16.94
N LEU A 10 -6.97 -7.06 17.03
CA LEU A 10 -5.95 -6.76 16.03
C LEU A 10 -4.86 -7.83 16.03
N LEU A 11 -4.37 -8.22 17.21
CA LEU A 11 -3.38 -9.28 17.35
C LEU A 11 -3.93 -10.63 16.85
N ALA A 12 -5.17 -10.97 17.17
CA ALA A 12 -5.82 -12.20 16.67
C ALA A 12 -5.97 -12.19 15.14
N MET A 13 -6.27 -11.03 14.54
CA MET A 13 -6.31 -10.86 13.09
C MET A 13 -4.93 -11.09 12.47
N LEU A 14 -3.87 -10.49 13.02
CA LEU A 14 -2.49 -10.68 12.56
C LEU A 14 -2.03 -12.13 12.79
N ASP A 15 -2.44 -12.75 13.89
CA ASP A 15 -2.08 -14.13 14.20
C ASP A 15 -2.71 -15.15 13.25
N SER A 16 -3.97 -14.95 12.88
CA SER A 16 -4.68 -15.83 11.95
C SER A 16 -4.33 -15.60 10.48
N SER A 17 -3.55 -14.54 10.17
CA SER A 17 -3.16 -14.18 8.80
C SER A 17 -1.82 -14.80 8.43
N LYS A 18 -1.73 -15.34 7.20
CA LYS A 18 -0.46 -15.64 6.53
C LYS A 18 -0.06 -14.54 5.56
N LEU A 19 -1.06 -13.84 5.02
CA LEU A 19 -0.87 -12.76 4.09
C LEU A 19 -1.79 -11.59 4.47
N LEU A 20 -1.20 -10.41 4.64
CA LEU A 20 -1.93 -9.17 4.87
C LEU A 20 -1.61 -8.19 3.74
N VAL A 21 -2.59 -7.87 2.91
CA VAL A 21 -2.43 -6.92 1.80
C VAL A 21 -2.93 -5.55 2.25
N VAL A 22 -2.03 -4.57 2.31
CA VAL A 22 -2.32 -3.20 2.74
C VAL A 22 -2.61 -2.35 1.51
N CYS A 23 -3.85 -1.92 1.38
CA CYS A 23 -4.37 -1.14 0.25
C CYS A 23 -4.76 0.28 0.68
N GLY A 24 -4.86 1.19 -0.27
CA GLY A 24 -5.32 2.58 -0.03
C GLY A 24 -4.76 3.55 -1.05
N SER A 25 -5.25 4.80 -1.03
CA SER A 25 -4.81 5.86 -1.95
C SER A 25 -3.36 6.29 -1.71
N GLY A 26 -2.83 7.14 -2.61
CA GLY A 26 -1.49 7.71 -2.47
C GLY A 26 -1.39 8.65 -1.27
N GLY A 27 -0.29 8.58 -0.51
CA GLY A 27 0.01 9.52 0.58
C GLY A 27 -0.69 9.26 1.92
N VAL A 28 -1.56 8.25 2.04
CA VAL A 28 -2.29 7.94 3.28
C VAL A 28 -1.45 7.27 4.37
N GLY A 29 -0.20 6.89 4.07
CA GLY A 29 0.71 6.24 5.02
C GLY A 29 0.71 4.71 4.98
N LYS A 30 0.38 4.09 3.84
CA LYS A 30 0.38 2.62 3.68
C LYS A 30 1.70 1.98 4.11
N THR A 31 2.82 2.47 3.59
CA THR A 31 4.16 1.92 3.88
C THR A 31 4.48 1.98 5.37
N THR A 32 4.23 3.11 6.01
CA THR A 32 4.44 3.28 7.45
C THR A 32 3.53 2.34 8.24
N MET A 33 2.28 2.20 7.81
CA MET A 33 1.31 1.31 8.45
C MET A 33 1.67 -0.17 8.25
N SER A 34 2.15 -0.55 7.06
CA SER A 34 2.65 -1.90 6.80
C SER A 34 3.84 -2.25 7.68
N ALA A 35 4.79 -1.31 7.86
CA ALA A 35 5.90 -1.45 8.78
C ALA A 35 5.43 -1.58 10.23
N ALA A 36 4.47 -0.76 10.67
CA ALA A 36 3.92 -0.78 12.03
C ALA A 36 3.18 -2.10 12.35
N LEU A 37 2.34 -2.59 11.42
CA LEU A 37 1.65 -3.88 11.57
C LEU A 37 2.64 -5.05 11.60
N GLY A 38 3.68 -4.99 10.75
CA GLY A 38 4.77 -5.98 10.76
C GLY A 38 5.56 -5.98 12.06
N ALA A 39 5.94 -4.79 12.55
CA ALA A 39 6.64 -4.63 13.83
C ALA A 39 5.79 -5.10 15.01
N LEU A 40 4.50 -4.73 15.05
CA LEU A 40 3.55 -5.18 16.08
C LEU A 40 3.46 -6.71 16.13
N ALA A 41 3.34 -7.36 14.96
CA ALA A 41 3.30 -8.82 14.90
C ALA A 41 4.61 -9.48 15.35
N ALA A 42 5.76 -8.91 14.98
CA ALA A 42 7.07 -9.40 15.42
C ALA A 42 7.31 -9.16 16.91
N THR A 43 6.74 -8.10 17.49
CA THR A 43 6.91 -7.79 18.91
C THR A 43 6.04 -8.66 19.80
N HIS A 44 4.78 -8.92 19.43
CA HIS A 44 3.80 -9.56 20.32
C HIS A 44 3.40 -11.00 19.92
N LEU A 45 3.69 -11.41 18.69
CA LEU A 45 3.33 -12.75 18.21
C LEU A 45 4.58 -13.51 17.78
N HIS A 46 5.05 -14.50 18.41
CA HIS A 46 6.27 -15.28 18.09
C HIS A 46 6.46 -15.62 16.60
N LYS A 47 6.12 -14.67 15.70
CA LYS A 47 6.09 -14.85 14.24
C LYS A 47 7.35 -14.35 13.56
N LYS A 48 7.70 -15.05 12.50
CA LYS A 48 8.65 -14.61 11.49
C LYS A 48 7.89 -13.80 10.42
N VAL A 49 8.03 -12.48 10.45
CA VAL A 49 7.25 -11.54 9.65
C VAL A 49 8.09 -10.96 8.53
N LEU A 50 7.56 -10.90 7.31
CA LEU A 50 8.15 -10.17 6.20
C LEU A 50 7.26 -9.00 5.80
N VAL A 51 7.81 -7.79 5.75
CA VAL A 51 7.18 -6.64 5.10
C VAL A 51 7.76 -6.52 3.69
N LEU A 52 6.89 -6.66 2.69
CA LEU A 52 7.24 -6.64 1.27
C LEU A 52 6.66 -5.38 0.63
N THR A 53 7.50 -4.45 0.15
CA THR A 53 7.05 -3.25 -0.56
C THR A 53 7.30 -3.33 -2.06
N VAL A 54 6.36 -2.79 -2.82
CA VAL A 54 6.46 -2.61 -4.27
C VAL A 54 6.94 -1.18 -4.62
N ASP A 55 6.83 -0.26 -3.67
CA ASP A 55 7.25 1.13 -3.86
C ASP A 55 8.80 1.21 -3.90
N PRO A 56 9.40 1.65 -5.02
CA PRO A 56 10.84 1.82 -5.14
C PRO A 56 11.40 2.97 -4.26
N ALA A 57 10.52 3.79 -3.69
CA ALA A 57 10.95 4.82 -2.75
C ALA A 57 11.50 4.18 -1.47
N ARG A 58 12.60 4.70 -0.95
CA ARG A 58 13.28 4.18 0.25
C ARG A 58 12.49 4.29 1.55
N ARG A 59 11.20 4.65 1.48
CA ARG A 59 10.36 4.93 2.65
C ARG A 59 10.29 3.79 3.67
N LEU A 60 10.24 2.54 3.19
CA LEU A 60 10.26 1.38 4.08
C LEU A 60 11.63 1.21 4.74
N ALA A 61 12.72 1.41 3.98
CA ALA A 61 14.08 1.34 4.52
C ALA A 61 14.27 2.40 5.60
N ASP A 62 13.92 3.65 5.29
CA ASP A 62 14.05 4.78 6.21
C ASP A 62 13.23 4.54 7.48
N ALA A 63 11.97 4.11 7.35
CA ALA A 63 11.08 3.84 8.47
C ALA A 63 11.58 2.71 9.39
N LEU A 64 12.28 1.70 8.83
CA LEU A 64 12.83 0.57 9.58
C LEU A 64 14.30 0.77 9.98
N GLY A 65 14.90 1.93 9.71
CA GLY A 65 16.30 2.22 10.02
C GLY A 65 17.32 1.40 9.22
N LEU A 66 16.93 0.93 8.02
CA LEU A 66 17.77 0.09 7.16
C LEU A 66 18.53 0.94 6.15
N GLN A 67 19.85 0.67 5.98
CA GLN A 67 20.69 1.43 5.04
C GLN A 67 20.25 1.27 3.58
N ALA A 68 19.80 0.08 3.19
CA ALA A 68 19.25 -0.23 1.88
C ALA A 68 18.39 -1.49 1.94
N ILE A 69 17.30 -1.48 1.19
CA ILE A 69 16.48 -2.67 0.92
C ILE A 69 16.46 -2.87 -0.60
N GLY A 70 16.68 -4.11 -1.03
CA GLY A 70 16.57 -4.53 -2.43
C GLY A 70 15.75 -5.82 -2.54
N ASN A 71 15.92 -6.56 -3.63
CA ASN A 71 15.31 -7.89 -3.81
C ASN A 71 15.75 -8.91 -2.74
N ALA A 72 16.93 -8.71 -2.16
CA ALA A 72 17.39 -9.51 -1.04
C ALA A 72 16.59 -9.14 0.22
N VAL A 73 16.11 -10.16 0.93
CA VAL A 73 15.44 -9.97 2.21
C VAL A 73 16.46 -9.55 3.26
N VAL A 74 16.18 -8.47 3.98
CA VAL A 74 17.01 -7.95 5.07
C VAL A 74 16.27 -8.16 6.39
N GLN A 75 16.95 -8.72 7.37
CA GLN A 75 16.42 -8.82 8.73
C GLN A 75 16.61 -7.47 9.43
N VAL A 76 15.58 -7.00 10.11
CA VAL A 76 15.65 -5.83 10.99
C VAL A 76 16.37 -6.25 12.27
N ASP A 77 17.39 -5.46 12.69
CA ASP A 77 18.17 -5.78 13.86
C ASP A 77 17.32 -5.67 15.14
N ALA A 78 17.47 -6.64 16.04
CA ALA A 78 16.83 -6.62 17.34
C ALA A 78 17.27 -5.38 18.18
N MET A 79 18.44 -4.81 17.93
CA MET A 79 18.89 -3.58 18.58
C MET A 79 17.95 -2.41 18.26
N ALA A 80 17.43 -2.31 17.04
CA ALA A 80 16.48 -1.24 16.67
C ALA A 80 15.18 -1.32 17.49
N PHE A 81 14.71 -2.52 17.81
CA PHE A 81 13.58 -2.71 18.73
C PHE A 81 13.93 -2.36 20.16
N ASN A 82 15.13 -2.73 20.63
CA ASN A 82 15.58 -2.41 21.99
C ASN A 82 15.73 -0.89 22.18
N GLU A 83 16.21 -0.17 21.18
CA GLU A 83 16.27 1.30 21.16
C GLU A 83 14.87 1.94 21.19
N ALA A 84 13.88 1.26 20.62
CA ALA A 84 12.47 1.64 20.73
C ALA A 84 11.82 1.28 22.08
N GLY A 85 12.55 0.59 22.97
CA GLY A 85 12.06 0.20 24.30
C GLY A 85 11.28 -1.10 24.35
N VAL A 86 11.30 -1.91 23.29
CA VAL A 86 10.58 -3.19 23.21
C VAL A 86 11.54 -4.33 22.84
N ALA A 87 11.23 -5.54 23.30
CA ALA A 87 11.95 -6.75 22.91
C ALA A 87 11.08 -7.60 22.00
N PRO A 88 11.46 -7.83 20.72
CA PRO A 88 10.65 -8.63 19.82
C PRO A 88 10.62 -10.09 20.25
N GLN A 89 9.44 -10.69 20.26
CA GLN A 89 9.24 -12.13 20.51
C GLN A 89 9.48 -12.99 19.25
N GLY A 90 9.32 -12.37 18.08
CA GLY A 90 9.55 -12.98 16.77
C GLY A 90 10.68 -12.27 16.01
N GLN A 91 10.59 -12.27 14.68
CA GLN A 91 11.59 -11.68 13.79
C GLN A 91 10.89 -10.83 12.73
N LEU A 92 11.45 -9.66 12.42
CA LEU A 92 10.98 -8.79 11.34
C LEU A 92 12.00 -8.79 10.20
N PHE A 93 11.50 -8.96 8.99
CA PHE A 93 12.25 -8.89 7.75
C PHE A 93 11.61 -7.86 6.83
N ALA A 94 12.40 -7.27 5.95
CA ALA A 94 11.92 -6.36 4.92
C ALA A 94 12.56 -6.70 3.57
N ALA A 95 11.79 -6.53 2.50
CA ALA A 95 12.27 -6.64 1.13
C ALA A 95 11.55 -5.64 0.23
N MET A 96 12.25 -5.17 -0.79
CA MET A 96 11.70 -4.34 -1.85
C MET A 96 11.75 -5.11 -3.16
N ILE A 97 10.70 -5.02 -3.95
CA ILE A 97 10.63 -5.72 -5.23
C ILE A 97 11.43 -4.96 -6.29
N ASP A 98 12.47 -5.60 -6.82
CA ASP A 98 13.10 -5.19 -8.06
C ASP A 98 12.30 -5.75 -9.23
N THR A 99 11.57 -4.88 -9.89
CA THR A 99 10.66 -5.26 -10.98
C THR A 99 11.41 -5.88 -12.14
N LYS A 100 12.58 -5.31 -12.54
CA LYS A 100 13.34 -5.82 -13.68
C LYS A 100 13.90 -7.22 -13.39
N ALA A 101 14.60 -7.38 -12.27
CA ALA A 101 15.15 -8.68 -11.88
C ALA A 101 14.04 -9.74 -11.74
N SER A 102 12.89 -9.38 -11.19
CA SER A 102 11.76 -10.29 -11.05
C SER A 102 11.14 -10.70 -12.40
N TRP A 103 11.09 -9.77 -13.38
CA TRP A 103 10.70 -10.11 -14.76
C TRP A 103 11.71 -11.05 -15.42
N ASP A 104 13.01 -10.79 -15.28
CA ASP A 104 14.07 -11.64 -15.82
C ASP A 104 13.93 -13.08 -15.27
N ASP A 105 13.70 -13.22 -13.96
CA ASP A 105 13.47 -14.51 -13.31
C ASP A 105 12.23 -15.22 -13.85
N LEU A 106 11.13 -14.51 -14.08
CA LEU A 106 9.90 -15.08 -14.66
C LEU A 106 10.12 -15.57 -16.09
N ILE A 107 10.83 -14.80 -16.91
CA ILE A 107 11.18 -15.22 -18.27
C ILE A 107 12.01 -16.50 -18.23
N HIS A 108 13.03 -16.56 -17.38
CA HIS A 108 13.84 -17.78 -17.23
C HIS A 108 13.01 -18.97 -16.75
N ARG A 109 12.05 -18.77 -15.86
CA ARG A 109 11.20 -19.83 -15.28
C ARG A 109 10.21 -20.40 -16.28
N HIS A 110 9.64 -19.55 -17.13
CA HIS A 110 8.53 -19.93 -18.04
C HIS A 110 8.96 -20.18 -19.47
N ALA A 111 10.15 -19.76 -19.87
CA ALA A 111 10.64 -20.03 -21.22
C ALA A 111 10.86 -21.53 -21.43
N PRO A 112 10.37 -22.09 -22.56
CA PRO A 112 10.55 -23.52 -22.88
C PRO A 112 12.02 -23.97 -22.95
N THR A 113 12.92 -23.04 -23.32
CA THR A 113 14.37 -23.30 -23.38
C THR A 113 15.17 -22.06 -22.98
N PRO A 114 16.42 -22.22 -22.47
CA PRO A 114 17.28 -21.08 -22.16
C PRO A 114 17.54 -20.16 -23.35
N ALA A 115 17.60 -20.71 -24.57
CA ALA A 115 17.79 -19.93 -25.80
C ALA A 115 16.59 -18.99 -26.08
N ILE A 116 15.36 -19.43 -25.80
CA ILE A 116 14.16 -18.59 -25.91
C ILE A 116 14.20 -17.49 -24.84
N ALA A 117 14.56 -17.82 -23.59
CA ALA A 117 14.72 -16.83 -22.53
C ALA A 117 15.69 -15.72 -22.95
N GLN A 118 16.89 -16.07 -23.40
CA GLN A 118 17.90 -15.10 -23.85
C GLN A 118 17.40 -14.22 -24.98
N ARG A 119 16.69 -14.77 -25.97
CA ARG A 119 16.12 -13.98 -27.08
C ARG A 119 15.07 -12.99 -26.62
N VAL A 120 14.22 -13.37 -25.66
CA VAL A 120 13.23 -12.46 -25.07
C VAL A 120 13.93 -11.33 -24.29
N LEU A 121 14.89 -11.68 -23.42
CA LEU A 121 15.62 -10.72 -22.61
C LEU A 121 16.47 -9.75 -23.43
N ALA A 122 17.02 -10.18 -24.58
CA ALA A 122 17.79 -9.36 -25.48
C ALA A 122 16.94 -8.48 -26.40
N ASN A 123 15.60 -8.66 -26.43
CA ASN A 123 14.74 -7.89 -27.31
C ASN A 123 14.52 -6.48 -26.78
N ALA A 124 14.71 -5.47 -27.62
CA ALA A 124 14.57 -4.05 -27.22
C ALA A 124 13.15 -3.70 -26.72
N LEU A 125 12.11 -4.41 -27.20
CA LEU A 125 10.75 -4.21 -26.71
C LEU A 125 10.61 -4.69 -25.26
N TYR A 126 11.25 -5.79 -24.88
CA TYR A 126 11.26 -6.30 -23.51
C TYR A 126 11.78 -5.26 -22.51
N THR A 127 12.94 -4.69 -22.80
CA THR A 127 13.53 -3.64 -21.94
C THR A 127 12.58 -2.46 -21.77
N ASN A 128 11.99 -1.97 -22.88
CA ASN A 128 11.04 -0.87 -22.82
C ASN A 128 9.74 -1.23 -22.04
N LEU A 129 9.25 -2.47 -22.15
CA LEU A 129 8.07 -2.92 -21.44
C LEU A 129 8.31 -3.06 -19.94
N THR A 130 9.44 -3.61 -19.54
CA THR A 130 9.76 -3.84 -18.11
C THR A 130 10.13 -2.56 -17.37
N GLU A 131 10.73 -1.58 -18.05
CA GLU A 131 11.16 -0.32 -17.43
C GLU A 131 10.08 0.78 -17.43
N ARG A 132 9.19 0.79 -18.42
CA ARG A 132 8.28 1.93 -18.67
C ARG A 132 6.79 1.61 -18.52
N PHE A 133 6.39 0.35 -18.50
CA PHE A 133 4.98 -0.03 -18.40
C PHE A 133 4.56 -0.11 -16.93
N VAL A 134 3.81 0.88 -16.45
CA VAL A 134 3.32 0.98 -15.06
C VAL A 134 2.59 -0.29 -14.60
N HIS A 135 1.78 -0.88 -15.48
CA HIS A 135 1.03 -2.11 -15.14
C HIS A 135 1.88 -3.39 -15.06
N SER A 136 3.14 -3.36 -15.52
CA SER A 136 4.06 -4.49 -15.35
C SER A 136 4.50 -4.66 -13.90
N HIS A 137 4.58 -3.55 -13.15
CA HIS A 137 4.93 -3.56 -11.73
C HIS A 137 3.86 -4.27 -10.88
N ASP A 138 2.59 -4.07 -11.20
CA ASP A 138 1.47 -4.69 -10.47
C ASP A 138 1.50 -6.21 -10.60
N TYR A 139 1.76 -6.74 -11.80
CA TYR A 139 1.86 -8.17 -12.02
C TYR A 139 3.04 -8.79 -11.27
N ILE A 140 4.21 -8.17 -11.35
CA ILE A 140 5.41 -8.62 -10.64
C ILE A 140 5.21 -8.60 -9.12
N ALA A 141 4.51 -7.60 -8.59
CA ALA A 141 4.16 -7.56 -7.18
C ALA A 141 3.39 -8.81 -6.74
N MET A 142 2.37 -9.18 -7.54
CA MET A 142 1.55 -10.36 -7.26
C MET A 142 2.33 -11.66 -7.43
N GLU A 143 3.23 -11.75 -8.40
CA GLU A 143 4.11 -12.91 -8.60
C GLU A 143 5.06 -13.10 -7.41
N ARG A 144 5.71 -12.02 -6.97
CA ARG A 144 6.63 -12.06 -5.84
C ARG A 144 5.91 -12.40 -4.53
N LEU A 145 4.74 -11.81 -4.33
CA LEU A 145 3.85 -12.17 -3.22
C LEU A 145 3.58 -13.67 -3.19
N TYR A 146 3.21 -14.24 -4.35
CA TYR A 146 2.93 -15.67 -4.45
C TYR A 146 4.17 -16.52 -4.16
N ASP A 147 5.35 -16.16 -4.68
CA ASP A 147 6.59 -16.89 -4.41
C ASP A 147 6.93 -16.91 -2.91
N VAL A 148 6.80 -15.76 -2.25
CA VAL A 148 7.04 -15.63 -0.82
C VAL A 148 6.01 -16.43 -0.02
N TYR A 149 4.72 -16.33 -0.36
CA TYR A 149 3.66 -17.09 0.29
C TYR A 149 3.87 -18.61 0.16
N GLN A 150 4.23 -19.09 -1.03
CA GLN A 150 4.48 -20.50 -1.29
C GLN A 150 5.76 -21.05 -0.63
N SER A 151 6.73 -20.19 -0.38
CA SER A 151 7.99 -20.61 0.26
C SER A 151 7.77 -21.14 1.68
N GLY A 152 6.70 -20.69 2.37
CA GLY A 152 6.44 -21.01 3.77
C GLY A 152 7.54 -20.53 4.73
N ALA A 153 8.43 -19.64 4.25
CA ALA A 153 9.58 -19.17 5.02
C ALA A 153 9.19 -18.16 6.11
N TYR A 154 7.98 -17.58 6.02
CA TYR A 154 7.46 -16.58 6.93
C TYR A 154 6.06 -16.97 7.42
N ASP A 155 5.78 -16.68 8.69
CA ASP A 155 4.48 -16.95 9.32
C ASP A 155 3.44 -15.89 8.93
N LEU A 156 3.90 -14.66 8.65
CA LEU A 156 3.08 -13.55 8.16
C LEU A 156 3.86 -12.76 7.11
N VAL A 157 3.21 -12.47 5.98
CA VAL A 157 3.73 -11.55 4.96
C VAL A 157 2.80 -10.34 4.90
N VAL A 158 3.33 -9.15 5.16
CA VAL A 158 2.62 -7.87 5.02
C VAL A 158 3.05 -7.24 3.71
N VAL A 159 2.11 -7.04 2.80
CA VAL A 159 2.38 -6.47 1.46
C VAL A 159 1.94 -5.03 1.41
N ASP A 160 2.90 -4.13 1.26
CA ASP A 160 2.68 -2.71 0.98
C ASP A 160 2.45 -2.52 -0.52
N THR A 161 1.21 -2.22 -0.90
CA THR A 161 0.86 -2.05 -2.31
C THR A 161 1.31 -0.68 -2.84
N PRO A 162 1.63 -0.57 -4.15
CA PRO A 162 2.06 0.69 -4.73
C PRO A 162 0.96 1.76 -4.61
N PRO A 163 1.32 3.04 -4.65
CA PRO A 163 0.36 4.13 -4.70
C PRO A 163 -0.30 4.15 -6.10
N SER A 164 -1.22 3.25 -6.36
CA SER A 164 -1.99 3.26 -7.60
C SER A 164 -3.18 4.20 -7.46
N ARG A 165 -3.52 4.91 -8.54
CA ARG A 165 -4.77 5.71 -8.62
C ARG A 165 -6.00 4.82 -8.44
N ASN A 166 -5.84 3.50 -8.71
CA ASN A 166 -6.81 2.47 -8.39
C ASN A 166 -6.08 1.37 -7.59
N ALA A 167 -6.22 1.36 -6.28
CA ALA A 167 -5.61 0.34 -5.42
C ALA A 167 -6.01 -1.11 -5.83
N LEU A 168 -7.05 -1.25 -6.65
CA LEU A 168 -7.51 -2.50 -7.23
C LEU A 168 -6.71 -2.95 -8.45
N ASP A 169 -5.95 -2.05 -9.09
CA ASP A 169 -5.19 -2.39 -10.30
C ASP A 169 -4.19 -3.52 -10.04
N VAL A 170 -3.58 -3.52 -8.86
CA VAL A 170 -2.67 -4.58 -8.42
C VAL A 170 -3.41 -5.93 -8.30
N LEU A 171 -4.63 -5.92 -7.75
CA LEU A 171 -5.43 -7.14 -7.59
C LEU A 171 -5.98 -7.68 -8.92
N ASP A 172 -6.15 -6.81 -9.92
CA ASP A 172 -6.58 -7.19 -11.26
C ASP A 172 -5.41 -7.65 -12.15
N ALA A 173 -4.18 -7.50 -11.72
CA ALA A 173 -3.01 -7.84 -12.51
C ALA A 173 -2.99 -9.30 -13.01
N PRO A 174 -3.36 -10.33 -12.23
CA PRO A 174 -3.47 -11.71 -12.72
C PRO A 174 -4.51 -11.86 -13.83
N LYS A 175 -5.67 -11.21 -13.69
CA LYS A 175 -6.72 -11.22 -14.71
C LYS A 175 -6.25 -10.52 -15.99
N ARG A 176 -5.62 -9.35 -15.87
CA ARG A 176 -5.07 -8.61 -17.02
C ARG A 176 -4.04 -9.43 -17.79
N MET A 177 -3.22 -10.22 -17.11
CA MET A 177 -2.24 -11.10 -17.75
C MET A 177 -2.95 -12.19 -18.57
N ARG A 178 -4.01 -12.81 -18.05
CA ARG A 178 -4.82 -13.78 -18.82
C ARG A 178 -5.49 -13.12 -20.02
N ASP A 179 -6.11 -11.95 -19.83
CA ASP A 179 -6.81 -11.21 -20.88
C ASP A 179 -5.84 -10.75 -21.97
N PHE A 180 -4.60 -10.41 -21.60
CA PHE A 180 -3.54 -10.09 -22.54
C PHE A 180 -3.25 -11.27 -23.48
N PHE A 181 -3.04 -12.48 -22.95
CA PHE A 181 -2.78 -13.66 -23.78
C PHE A 181 -3.99 -14.06 -24.65
N ASN A 182 -5.21 -13.78 -24.19
CA ASN A 182 -6.45 -14.02 -24.94
C ASN A 182 -6.79 -12.89 -25.92
N SER A 183 -6.00 -11.82 -25.97
CA SER A 183 -6.32 -10.65 -26.79
C SER A 183 -6.23 -10.95 -28.29
N ARG A 184 -7.18 -10.38 -29.06
CA ARG A 184 -7.18 -10.48 -30.53
C ARG A 184 -5.93 -9.89 -31.15
N LEU A 185 -5.36 -8.84 -30.55
CA LEU A 185 -4.14 -8.21 -31.02
C LEU A 185 -2.95 -9.16 -30.93
N LEU A 186 -2.77 -9.84 -29.79
CA LEU A 186 -1.69 -10.81 -29.64
C LEU A 186 -1.85 -11.99 -30.60
N GLN A 187 -3.08 -12.50 -30.78
CA GLN A 187 -3.38 -13.55 -31.75
C GLN A 187 -3.00 -13.10 -33.14
N LEU A 188 -3.36 -11.87 -33.56
CA LEU A 188 -3.05 -11.33 -34.90
C LEU A 188 -1.53 -11.22 -35.11
N LEU A 189 -0.79 -10.71 -34.11
CA LEU A 189 0.67 -10.54 -34.19
C LEU A 189 1.45 -11.86 -34.20
N THR A 190 0.88 -12.93 -33.62
CA THR A 190 1.59 -14.22 -33.46
C THR A 190 1.09 -15.33 -34.39
N THR A 191 0.06 -15.06 -35.21
CA THR A 191 -0.45 -16.05 -36.18
C THR A 191 0.50 -16.13 -37.39
N PRO A 192 0.97 -17.33 -37.74
CA PRO A 192 1.86 -17.48 -38.90
C PRO A 192 1.22 -16.96 -40.18
N ALA A 193 1.99 -16.19 -40.95
CA ALA A 193 1.55 -15.61 -42.23
C ALA A 193 1.10 -16.64 -43.29
N GLN A 194 1.30 -17.94 -43.04
CA GLN A 194 0.92 -19.04 -43.92
C GLN A 194 -0.57 -19.47 -43.82
N SER A 195 -1.30 -18.96 -42.83
CA SER A 195 -2.75 -19.18 -42.73
C SER A 195 -3.46 -18.29 -43.75
N ARG A 196 -4.00 -18.89 -44.82
CA ARG A 196 -4.62 -18.20 -45.99
C ARG A 196 -5.73 -17.20 -45.61
N VAL A 197 -6.46 -17.44 -44.54
CA VAL A 197 -7.58 -16.57 -44.10
C VAL A 197 -7.07 -15.32 -43.34
N VAL A 198 -6.03 -15.45 -42.53
CA VAL A 198 -5.46 -14.33 -41.75
C VAL A 198 -4.60 -13.42 -42.63
N SER A 199 -3.94 -13.96 -43.67
CA SER A 199 -3.10 -13.15 -44.54
C SER A 199 -3.88 -12.13 -45.40
N LEU A 200 -5.14 -12.38 -45.71
CA LEU A 200 -6.01 -11.46 -46.47
C LEU A 200 -6.54 -10.31 -45.60
N MET A 201 -6.85 -10.56 -44.32
CA MET A 201 -7.38 -9.54 -43.40
C MET A 201 -6.29 -8.72 -42.72
N SER A 202 -5.10 -9.27 -42.56
CA SER A 202 -3.98 -8.61 -41.83
C SER A 202 -3.07 -7.81 -42.78
N LYS A 203 -3.04 -8.08 -44.08
CA LYS A 203 -2.21 -7.34 -45.03
C LYS A 203 -2.33 -5.82 -44.97
N PRO A 204 -3.53 -5.20 -44.93
CA PRO A 204 -3.62 -3.74 -44.85
C PRO A 204 -3.11 -3.21 -43.53
N PHE A 205 -3.30 -3.93 -42.40
CA PHE A 205 -2.77 -3.56 -41.12
C PHE A 205 -1.24 -3.56 -41.10
N PHE A 206 -0.60 -4.63 -41.56
CA PHE A 206 0.85 -4.73 -41.61
C PHE A 206 1.46 -3.74 -42.61
N GLN A 207 0.84 -3.43 -43.71
CA GLN A 207 1.32 -2.42 -44.66
C GLN A 207 1.29 -1.01 -44.07
N VAL A 208 0.23 -0.65 -43.34
CA VAL A 208 0.13 0.65 -42.66
C VAL A 208 1.09 0.70 -41.50
N ALA A 209 1.18 -0.34 -40.70
CA ALA A 209 2.10 -0.41 -39.55
C ALA A 209 3.58 -0.35 -39.99
N ASP A 210 3.94 -1.04 -41.07
CA ASP A 210 5.29 -1.02 -41.69
C ASP A 210 5.66 0.38 -42.16
N ARG A 211 4.69 1.09 -42.76
CA ARG A 211 4.90 2.47 -43.24
C ARG A 211 5.09 3.48 -42.13
N ILE A 212 4.45 3.26 -40.98
CA ILE A 212 4.50 4.18 -39.82
C ILE A 212 5.69 3.85 -38.89
N LEU A 213 5.91 2.55 -38.60
CA LEU A 213 6.85 2.08 -37.58
C LEU A 213 8.17 1.55 -38.17
N GLY A 214 8.20 1.21 -39.44
CA GLY A 214 9.34 0.60 -40.13
C GLY A 214 9.42 -0.93 -39.96
N ALA A 215 9.83 -1.62 -40.99
CA ALA A 215 9.85 -3.10 -41.11
C ALA A 215 10.68 -3.77 -39.97
N ARG A 216 11.81 -3.17 -39.59
CA ARG A 216 12.68 -3.72 -38.55
C ARG A 216 11.99 -3.69 -37.16
N PHE A 217 11.29 -2.60 -36.84
CA PHE A 217 10.60 -2.46 -35.57
C PHE A 217 9.39 -3.41 -35.50
N LEU A 218 8.64 -3.51 -36.58
CA LEU A 218 7.50 -4.42 -36.65
C LEU A 218 7.93 -5.89 -36.56
N SER A 219 9.03 -6.27 -37.17
CA SER A 219 9.57 -7.64 -37.04
C SER A 219 10.04 -7.95 -35.61
N SER A 220 10.67 -6.99 -34.93
CA SER A 220 11.08 -7.12 -33.52
C SER A 220 9.88 -7.30 -32.59
N ILE A 221 8.80 -6.54 -32.81
CA ILE A 221 7.52 -6.70 -32.07
C ILE A 221 6.94 -8.10 -32.27
N THR A 222 6.83 -8.52 -33.53
CA THR A 222 6.26 -9.82 -33.89
C THR A 222 7.09 -10.97 -33.31
N GLU A 223 8.41 -10.87 -33.38
CA GLU A 223 9.32 -11.84 -32.79
C GLU A 223 9.13 -11.91 -31.28
N PHE A 224 9.14 -10.77 -30.60
CA PHE A 224 8.94 -10.71 -29.15
C PHE A 224 7.64 -11.39 -28.73
N PHE A 225 6.51 -11.00 -29.32
CA PHE A 225 5.23 -11.59 -28.93
C PHE A 225 5.07 -13.05 -29.33
N THR A 226 5.72 -13.50 -30.41
CA THR A 226 5.76 -14.93 -30.78
C THR A 226 6.52 -15.74 -29.75
N LEU A 227 7.67 -15.26 -29.28
CA LEU A 227 8.45 -15.90 -28.23
C LEU A 227 7.71 -15.84 -26.88
N PHE A 228 7.15 -14.69 -26.54
CA PHE A 228 6.42 -14.50 -25.28
C PHE A 228 5.18 -15.41 -25.19
N ARG A 229 4.48 -15.62 -26.31
CA ARG A 229 3.35 -16.54 -26.38
C ARG A 229 3.71 -17.98 -26.08
N THR A 230 4.95 -18.42 -26.29
CA THR A 230 5.37 -19.78 -25.91
C THR A 230 5.33 -20.00 -24.40
N MET A 231 5.30 -18.94 -23.60
CA MET A 231 5.23 -18.96 -22.14
C MET A 231 3.80 -18.80 -21.60
N GLU A 232 2.78 -18.61 -22.48
CA GLU A 232 1.38 -18.36 -22.13
C GLU A 232 0.86 -19.30 -21.03
N LYS A 233 1.06 -20.62 -21.23
CA LYS A 233 0.59 -21.63 -20.28
C LYS A 233 1.12 -21.38 -18.85
N GLY A 234 2.41 -21.11 -18.74
CA GLY A 234 3.06 -20.84 -17.43
C GLY A 234 2.51 -19.58 -16.76
N PHE A 235 2.39 -18.48 -17.51
CA PHE A 235 1.83 -17.22 -16.98
C PHE A 235 0.37 -17.35 -16.59
N VAL A 236 -0.47 -18.01 -17.40
CA VAL A 236 -1.90 -18.19 -17.10
C VAL A 236 -2.12 -19.10 -15.89
N GLU A 237 -1.41 -20.22 -15.79
CA GLU A 237 -1.45 -21.10 -14.62
C GLU A 237 -1.03 -20.36 -13.36
N ARG A 238 0.01 -19.55 -13.46
CA ARG A 238 0.54 -18.77 -12.36
C ARG A 238 -0.46 -17.69 -11.91
N ALA A 239 -1.03 -16.95 -12.85
CA ALA A 239 -2.06 -15.94 -12.57
C ALA A 239 -3.26 -16.54 -11.82
N ASN A 240 -3.71 -17.74 -12.19
CA ASN A 240 -4.77 -18.45 -11.48
C ASN A 240 -4.37 -18.83 -10.04
N LYS A 241 -3.12 -19.26 -9.83
CA LYS A 241 -2.61 -19.58 -8.50
C LYS A 241 -2.53 -18.35 -7.61
N VAL A 242 -2.06 -17.22 -8.15
CA VAL A 242 -2.06 -15.93 -7.43
C VAL A 242 -3.47 -15.53 -7.02
N GLU A 243 -4.44 -15.60 -7.93
CA GLU A 243 -5.83 -15.26 -7.64
C GLU A 243 -6.41 -16.17 -6.53
N ASN A 244 -6.09 -17.45 -6.53
CA ASN A 244 -6.50 -18.38 -5.48
C ASN A 244 -5.91 -18.01 -4.11
N VAL A 245 -4.63 -17.61 -4.05
CA VAL A 245 -4.00 -17.14 -2.81
C VAL A 245 -4.69 -15.89 -2.29
N LEU A 246 -5.01 -14.92 -3.15
CA LEU A 246 -5.72 -13.71 -2.74
C LEU A 246 -7.13 -13.99 -2.17
N ARG A 247 -7.76 -15.12 -2.54
CA ARG A 247 -9.09 -15.54 -2.06
C ARG A 247 -9.05 -16.48 -0.86
N ASN A 248 -7.87 -16.90 -0.42
CA ASN A 248 -7.73 -17.77 0.73
C ASN A 248 -8.21 -17.09 2.02
N THR A 249 -8.69 -17.88 2.96
CA THR A 249 -9.17 -17.39 4.26
C THR A 249 -8.06 -16.83 5.14
N ASP A 250 -6.80 -17.24 4.94
CA ASP A 250 -5.61 -16.75 5.62
C ASP A 250 -4.97 -15.52 4.93
N THR A 251 -5.54 -15.09 3.79
CA THR A 251 -5.24 -13.81 3.15
C THR A 251 -6.24 -12.77 3.59
N LYS A 252 -5.74 -11.69 4.21
CA LYS A 252 -6.54 -10.59 4.73
C LYS A 252 -6.18 -9.29 4.02
N PHE A 253 -7.16 -8.39 3.94
CA PHE A 253 -6.99 -7.05 3.38
C PHE A 253 -7.19 -6.01 4.46
N ALA A 254 -6.28 -5.03 4.51
CA ALA A 254 -6.41 -3.83 5.34
C ALA A 254 -6.45 -2.60 4.43
N VAL A 255 -7.49 -1.78 4.58
CA VAL A 255 -7.61 -0.52 3.84
C VAL A 255 -7.14 0.62 4.72
N VAL A 256 -6.09 1.33 4.28
CA VAL A 256 -5.56 2.52 4.96
C VAL A 256 -6.08 3.77 4.25
N THR A 257 -6.57 4.72 5.02
CA THR A 257 -7.07 6.01 4.53
C THR A 257 -6.75 7.13 5.51
N THR A 258 -6.85 8.38 5.06
CA THR A 258 -7.05 9.53 5.94
C THR A 258 -8.52 9.97 5.87
N LEU A 259 -8.94 10.85 6.79
CA LEU A 259 -10.33 11.34 6.81
C LEU A 259 -10.53 12.60 5.96
N GLU A 260 -9.57 12.91 5.09
CA GLU A 260 -9.73 13.90 4.03
C GLU A 260 -10.76 13.43 2.97
N VAL A 261 -11.32 14.37 2.20
CA VAL A 261 -12.43 14.07 1.28
C VAL A 261 -12.08 13.02 0.25
N ALA A 262 -10.97 13.22 -0.49
CA ALA A 262 -10.61 12.33 -1.59
C ALA A 262 -10.17 10.93 -1.11
N PRO A 263 -9.25 10.79 -0.12
CA PRO A 263 -8.87 9.49 0.42
C PRO A 263 -10.05 8.71 1.03
N ALA A 264 -10.95 9.39 1.75
CA ALA A 264 -12.11 8.73 2.35
C ALA A 264 -13.08 8.19 1.28
N PHE A 265 -13.31 8.95 0.20
CA PHE A 265 -14.13 8.50 -0.93
C PHE A 265 -13.51 7.30 -1.66
N GLU A 266 -12.19 7.33 -1.90
CA GLU A 266 -11.47 6.20 -2.50
C GLU A 266 -11.49 4.96 -1.59
N ALA A 267 -11.40 5.15 -0.27
CA ALA A 267 -11.52 4.06 0.68
C ALA A 267 -12.90 3.41 0.65
N GLU A 268 -13.99 4.19 0.61
CA GLU A 268 -15.36 3.68 0.50
C GLU A 268 -15.56 2.85 -0.78
N TYR A 269 -15.05 3.35 -1.90
CA TYR A 269 -15.04 2.60 -3.16
C TYR A 269 -14.26 1.28 -3.03
N LEU A 270 -13.05 1.33 -2.45
CA LEU A 270 -12.19 0.16 -2.27
C LEU A 270 -12.84 -0.89 -1.36
N LEU A 271 -13.48 -0.48 -0.26
CA LEU A 271 -14.23 -1.37 0.63
C LEU A 271 -15.35 -2.09 -0.13
N THR A 272 -16.11 -1.36 -0.94
CA THR A 272 -17.21 -1.92 -1.74
C THR A 272 -16.70 -2.94 -2.75
N GLU A 273 -15.61 -2.63 -3.43
CA GLU A 273 -15.02 -3.52 -4.44
C GLU A 273 -14.40 -4.78 -3.83
N LEU A 274 -13.70 -4.68 -2.70
CA LEU A 274 -13.16 -5.86 -1.99
C LEU A 274 -14.30 -6.80 -1.55
N GLN A 275 -15.39 -6.25 -1.05
CA GLN A 275 -16.57 -7.01 -0.67
C GLN A 275 -17.25 -7.68 -1.88
N SER A 276 -17.45 -6.94 -2.98
CA SER A 276 -18.08 -7.46 -4.20
C SER A 276 -17.30 -8.64 -4.81
N ARG A 277 -15.98 -8.64 -4.64
CA ARG A 277 -15.06 -9.68 -5.12
C ARG A 277 -14.86 -10.82 -4.10
N SER A 278 -15.53 -10.76 -2.96
CA SER A 278 -15.43 -11.76 -1.86
C SER A 278 -13.99 -11.89 -1.31
N PHE A 279 -13.23 -10.80 -1.28
CA PHE A 279 -11.96 -10.75 -0.58
C PHE A 279 -12.18 -10.56 0.92
N SER A 280 -11.33 -11.16 1.75
CA SER A 280 -11.46 -11.11 3.21
C SER A 280 -10.94 -9.77 3.75
N LEU A 281 -11.83 -8.77 3.79
CA LEU A 281 -11.55 -7.48 4.42
C LEU A 281 -11.46 -7.66 5.94
N ALA A 282 -10.31 -7.37 6.54
CA ALA A 282 -10.06 -7.53 7.96
C ALA A 282 -10.11 -6.21 8.73
N ALA A 283 -9.61 -5.13 8.13
CA ALA A 283 -9.54 -3.84 8.80
C ALA A 283 -9.67 -2.66 7.84
N LEU A 284 -10.28 -1.58 8.32
CA LEU A 284 -10.11 -0.22 7.84
C LEU A 284 -9.27 0.55 8.87
N ILE A 285 -8.21 1.18 8.43
CA ILE A 285 -7.31 1.96 9.30
C ILE A 285 -7.38 3.43 8.86
N ALA A 286 -8.06 4.25 9.67
CA ALA A 286 -8.06 5.69 9.50
C ALA A 286 -6.79 6.26 10.15
N ASN A 287 -5.87 6.75 9.31
CA ASN A 287 -4.59 7.29 9.71
C ASN A 287 -4.66 8.82 9.86
N ARG A 288 -3.80 9.37 10.72
CA ARG A 288 -3.68 10.82 11.00
C ARG A 288 -4.99 11.45 11.49
N VAL A 289 -5.73 10.72 12.31
CA VAL A 289 -7.02 11.21 12.85
C VAL A 289 -6.75 12.22 13.96
N LEU A 290 -7.47 13.34 13.94
CA LEU A 290 -7.47 14.29 15.04
C LEU A 290 -8.03 13.62 16.31
N PRO A 291 -7.56 14.02 17.52
CA PRO A 291 -8.06 13.44 18.75
C PRO A 291 -9.60 13.47 18.82
N LEU A 292 -10.23 12.30 18.93
CA LEU A 292 -11.69 12.17 18.91
C LEU A 292 -12.38 12.96 20.03
N THR A 293 -11.66 13.27 21.10
CA THR A 293 -12.13 14.12 22.21
C THR A 293 -12.41 15.55 21.77
N LEU A 294 -11.79 16.02 20.69
CA LEU A 294 -12.03 17.37 20.16
C LEU A 294 -13.39 17.51 19.48
N ALA A 295 -13.98 16.43 19.01
CA ALA A 295 -15.27 16.42 18.33
C ALA A 295 -16.49 16.48 19.29
N ASN A 296 -16.29 16.57 20.60
CA ASN A 296 -17.37 16.58 21.58
C ASN A 296 -17.90 18.00 21.83
N GLN A 297 -19.10 18.08 22.40
CA GLN A 297 -19.76 19.36 22.73
C GLN A 297 -18.97 20.19 23.76
N THR A 298 -18.26 19.54 24.68
CA THR A 298 -17.44 20.22 25.69
C THR A 298 -16.28 20.96 25.04
N SER A 299 -15.57 20.33 24.09
CA SER A 299 -14.48 20.98 23.36
C SER A 299 -14.99 22.17 22.54
N ALA A 300 -16.16 22.04 21.88
CA ALA A 300 -16.79 23.13 21.18
C ALA A 300 -17.19 24.30 22.12
N ALA A 301 -17.71 23.99 23.29
CA ALA A 301 -18.04 25.01 24.30
C ALA A 301 -16.79 25.74 24.82
N LEU A 302 -15.73 24.97 25.14
CA LEU A 302 -14.46 25.55 25.63
C LEU A 302 -13.80 26.46 24.59
N THR A 303 -13.82 26.12 23.31
CA THR A 303 -13.23 26.97 22.25
C THR A 303 -14.05 28.21 21.94
N ASN A 304 -15.30 28.30 22.42
CA ASN A 304 -16.15 29.49 22.31
C ASN A 304 -16.08 30.39 23.54
N ASP A 305 -15.58 29.91 24.67
CA ASP A 305 -15.44 30.66 25.92
C ASP A 305 -14.11 31.41 25.97
N ARG A 306 -14.08 32.63 25.48
CA ARG A 306 -12.88 33.47 25.47
C ARG A 306 -12.43 33.94 26.87
N SER A 307 -13.21 33.69 27.92
CA SER A 307 -12.85 34.06 29.27
C SER A 307 -11.83 33.13 29.95
N LEU A 308 -11.65 31.94 29.38
CA LEU A 308 -10.76 30.90 29.93
C LEU A 308 -9.27 31.26 29.89
N VAL A 309 -8.84 32.07 28.92
CA VAL A 309 -7.45 32.48 28.72
C VAL A 309 -7.39 33.97 28.43
N GLY A 310 -6.90 34.76 29.36
CA GLY A 310 -6.76 36.21 29.19
C GLY A 310 -5.33 36.65 28.84
N PRO A 311 -5.13 37.96 28.59
CA PRO A 311 -3.80 38.53 28.33
C PRO A 311 -2.77 38.21 29.41
N GLU A 312 -3.19 38.19 30.69
CA GLU A 312 -2.33 37.87 31.83
C GLU A 312 -1.73 36.47 31.76
N THR A 313 -2.46 35.49 31.24
CA THR A 313 -1.98 34.13 31.07
C THR A 313 -0.82 34.09 30.05
N LEU A 314 -0.92 34.82 28.95
CA LEU A 314 0.17 34.92 27.98
C LEU A 314 1.38 35.68 28.50
N GLN A 315 1.16 36.76 29.26
CA GLN A 315 2.25 37.50 29.89
C GLN A 315 3.03 36.62 30.88
N THR A 316 2.31 35.85 31.70
CA THR A 316 2.92 34.88 32.64
C THR A 316 3.70 33.79 31.90
N ALA A 317 3.13 33.22 30.79
CA ALA A 317 3.81 32.22 30.00
C ALA A 317 5.07 32.80 29.32
N ALA A 318 5.03 34.01 28.80
CA ALA A 318 6.17 34.68 28.17
C ALA A 318 7.30 34.91 29.21
N ALA A 319 6.96 35.39 30.40
CA ALA A 319 7.93 35.56 31.48
C ALA A 319 8.56 34.22 31.90
N ALA A 320 7.78 33.16 32.05
CA ALA A 320 8.26 31.82 32.35
C ALA A 320 9.20 31.25 31.25
N ALA A 321 8.99 31.61 29.99
CA ALA A 321 9.83 31.24 28.84
C ALA A 321 11.06 32.17 28.68
N GLY A 322 11.27 33.17 29.55
CA GLY A 322 12.38 34.13 29.43
C GLY A 322 12.21 35.10 28.23
N LEU A 323 10.99 35.28 27.72
CA LEU A 323 10.68 36.21 26.66
C LEU A 323 10.29 37.59 27.21
N PRO A 324 10.46 38.68 26.41
CA PRO A 324 9.97 39.99 26.77
C PRO A 324 8.47 39.95 27.04
N THR A 325 8.00 40.63 28.10
CA THR A 325 6.57 40.70 28.44
C THR A 325 5.80 41.42 27.33
N PRO A 326 4.86 40.76 26.64
CA PRO A 326 4.11 41.41 25.58
C PRO A 326 3.11 42.41 26.11
N SER A 327 2.80 43.45 25.32
CA SER A 327 1.73 44.40 25.66
C SER A 327 0.34 43.73 25.62
N ALA A 328 -0.62 44.30 26.33
CA ALA A 328 -2.02 43.82 26.31
C ALA A 328 -2.57 43.66 24.90
N GLU A 329 -2.33 44.65 24.01
CA GLU A 329 -2.75 44.60 22.59
C GLU A 329 -2.07 43.48 21.82
N GLN A 330 -0.78 43.19 22.08
CA GLN A 330 -0.10 42.05 21.49
C GLN A 330 -0.71 40.73 21.96
N CYS A 331 -1.01 40.62 23.26
CA CYS A 331 -1.65 39.43 23.84
C CYS A 331 -3.03 39.19 23.19
N GLU A 332 -3.84 40.23 23.06
CA GLU A 332 -5.18 40.13 22.41
C GLU A 332 -5.09 39.61 20.97
N ARG A 333 -4.14 40.09 20.16
CA ARG A 333 -3.93 39.63 18.79
C ARG A 333 -3.50 38.17 18.74
N VAL A 334 -2.58 37.73 19.62
CA VAL A 334 -2.15 36.35 19.72
C VAL A 334 -3.32 35.46 20.14
N LEU A 335 -4.06 35.85 21.19
CA LEU A 335 -5.23 35.11 21.66
C LEU A 335 -6.30 34.97 20.58
N ALA A 336 -6.59 36.04 19.86
CA ALA A 336 -7.55 35.98 18.75
C ALA A 336 -7.14 34.96 17.66
N THR A 337 -5.84 34.87 17.39
CA THR A 337 -5.30 33.90 16.43
C THR A 337 -5.39 32.47 16.97
N LEU A 338 -5.01 32.24 18.25
CA LEU A 338 -5.08 30.93 18.90
C LEU A 338 -6.53 30.42 19.01
N TRP A 339 -7.47 31.29 19.39
CA TRP A 339 -8.89 30.94 19.43
C TRP A 339 -9.44 30.53 18.09
N ARG A 340 -9.09 31.25 17.01
CA ARG A 340 -9.49 30.88 15.65
C ARG A 340 -8.92 29.53 15.26
N ALA A 341 -7.62 29.31 15.49
CA ALA A 341 -6.99 28.03 15.20
C ALA A 341 -7.63 26.87 16.01
N ALA A 342 -7.97 27.08 17.27
CA ALA A 342 -8.65 26.08 18.08
C ALA A 342 -10.05 25.76 17.55
N GLN A 343 -10.82 26.78 17.15
CA GLN A 343 -12.13 26.58 16.54
C GLN A 343 -12.04 25.83 15.20
N ASP A 344 -11.05 26.14 14.37
CA ASP A 344 -10.83 25.45 13.10
C ASP A 344 -10.50 23.97 13.32
N VAL A 345 -9.64 23.63 14.29
CA VAL A 345 -9.31 22.26 14.65
C VAL A 345 -10.52 21.49 15.18
N VAL A 346 -11.33 22.09 16.04
CA VAL A 346 -12.57 21.47 16.56
C VAL A 346 -13.55 21.24 15.42
N ALA A 347 -13.75 22.21 14.53
CA ALA A 347 -14.63 22.06 13.37
C ALA A 347 -14.15 20.94 12.44
N ALA A 348 -12.83 20.85 12.18
CA ALA A 348 -12.24 19.77 11.40
C ALA A 348 -12.46 18.41 12.05
N SER A 349 -12.29 18.28 13.37
CA SER A 349 -12.47 17.02 14.09
C SER A 349 -13.93 16.51 14.03
N VAL A 350 -14.93 17.41 14.03
CA VAL A 350 -16.35 17.07 13.86
C VAL A 350 -16.60 16.48 12.46
N VAL A 351 -16.01 17.11 11.44
CA VAL A 351 -16.11 16.61 10.06
C VAL A 351 -15.44 15.24 9.89
N GLU A 352 -14.24 15.07 10.45
CA GLU A 352 -13.53 13.78 10.46
C GLU A 352 -14.34 12.69 11.14
N GLN A 353 -14.95 13.00 12.30
CA GLN A 353 -15.79 12.05 13.02
C GLN A 353 -16.98 11.59 12.18
N SER A 354 -17.65 12.52 11.48
CA SER A 354 -18.77 12.19 10.60
C SER A 354 -18.35 11.26 9.45
N ARG A 355 -17.15 11.47 8.89
CA ARG A 355 -16.60 10.60 7.83
C ARG A 355 -16.22 9.22 8.38
N LEU A 356 -15.59 9.19 9.55
CA LEU A 356 -15.24 7.94 10.22
C LEU A 356 -16.49 7.10 10.52
N ASP A 357 -17.59 7.72 10.97
CA ASP A 357 -18.85 7.05 11.24
C ASP A 357 -19.46 6.44 9.95
N LYS A 358 -19.38 7.14 8.82
CA LYS A 358 -19.83 6.61 7.51
C LYS A 358 -18.99 5.41 7.06
N LEU A 359 -17.67 5.52 7.12
CA LEU A 359 -16.77 4.41 6.76
C LEU A 359 -16.95 3.20 7.69
N SER A 360 -17.16 3.44 8.99
CA SER A 360 -17.43 2.40 9.97
C SER A 360 -18.74 1.65 9.66
N HIS A 361 -19.77 2.37 9.20
CA HIS A 361 -21.02 1.75 8.77
C HIS A 361 -20.82 0.85 7.52
N SER A 362 -19.98 1.26 6.58
CA SER A 362 -19.62 0.44 5.41
C SER A 362 -18.86 -0.82 5.83
N CYS A 363 -17.96 -0.72 6.81
CA CYS A 363 -17.19 -1.86 7.34
C CYS A 363 -18.05 -2.85 8.14
N SER A 364 -19.05 -2.38 8.89
CA SER A 364 -19.88 -3.25 9.72
C SER A 364 -20.61 -4.31 8.91
N LYS A 365 -20.89 -4.05 7.63
CA LYS A 365 -21.52 -5.02 6.71
C LYS A 365 -20.58 -6.19 6.35
N SER A 366 -19.28 -6.01 6.43
CA SER A 366 -18.26 -7.04 6.13
C SER A 366 -17.66 -7.69 7.37
N GLY A 367 -18.03 -7.24 8.56
CA GLY A 367 -17.41 -7.70 9.81
C GLY A 367 -15.96 -7.22 9.98
N ALA A 368 -15.53 -6.24 9.16
CA ALA A 368 -14.18 -5.68 9.23
C ALA A 368 -14.05 -4.73 10.42
N ASN A 369 -12.86 -4.73 11.00
CA ASN A 369 -12.50 -3.89 12.12
C ASN A 369 -12.19 -2.45 11.66
N VAL A 370 -12.55 -1.45 12.49
CA VAL A 370 -12.19 -0.06 12.24
C VAL A 370 -11.19 0.38 13.29
N LEU A 371 -10.00 0.75 12.84
CA LEU A 371 -8.87 1.20 13.64
C LEU A 371 -8.59 2.67 13.35
N THR A 372 -8.11 3.39 14.34
CA THR A 372 -7.70 4.79 14.18
C THR A 372 -6.27 4.98 14.68
N ALA A 373 -5.42 5.59 13.85
CA ALA A 373 -4.12 6.09 14.24
C ALA A 373 -4.19 7.61 14.37
N GLN A 374 -3.81 8.12 15.53
CA GLN A 374 -3.84 9.55 15.78
C GLN A 374 -2.77 10.29 14.98
N TYR A 375 -3.04 11.56 14.70
CA TYR A 375 -2.07 12.45 14.10
C TYR A 375 -0.87 12.61 15.04
N VAL A 376 0.32 12.33 14.52
CA VAL A 376 1.61 12.55 15.19
C VAL A 376 2.29 13.72 14.49
N SER A 377 2.79 14.69 15.27
CA SER A 377 3.56 15.81 14.71
C SER A 377 4.95 15.31 14.28
N GLY A 378 5.25 15.43 12.98
CA GLY A 378 6.51 15.01 12.38
C GLY A 378 6.39 13.73 11.53
N GLU A 379 7.48 13.39 10.87
CA GLU A 379 7.59 12.16 10.08
C GLU A 379 8.05 11.00 10.96
N ILE A 380 7.46 9.83 10.75
CA ILE A 380 7.90 8.58 11.38
C ILE A 380 9.04 8.03 10.52
N THR A 381 10.27 8.19 11.00
CA THR A 381 11.51 7.85 10.27
C THR A 381 12.40 6.86 11.02
N ASP A 382 11.92 6.32 12.15
CA ASP A 382 12.67 5.38 12.97
C ASP A 382 11.79 4.26 13.55
N MET A 383 12.44 3.23 14.04
CA MET A 383 11.76 2.06 14.64
C MET A 383 10.91 2.43 15.84
N LYS A 384 11.33 3.43 16.63
CA LYS A 384 10.58 3.91 17.81
C LYS A 384 9.20 4.44 17.40
N GLY A 385 9.17 5.28 16.37
CA GLY A 385 7.91 5.80 15.82
C GLY A 385 7.03 4.70 15.19
N ILE A 386 7.64 3.72 14.53
CA ILE A 386 6.94 2.56 13.95
C ILE A 386 6.30 1.69 15.04
N VAL A 387 7.03 1.37 16.10
CA VAL A 387 6.53 0.60 17.24
C VAL A 387 5.40 1.35 17.93
N ALA A 388 5.61 2.63 18.27
CA ALA A 388 4.60 3.46 18.90
C ALA A 388 3.30 3.57 18.04
N LEU A 389 3.44 3.66 16.72
CA LEU A 389 2.28 3.64 15.83
C LEU A 389 1.53 2.31 15.91
N GLY A 390 2.24 1.17 15.87
CA GLY A 390 1.64 -0.17 15.99
C GLY A 390 0.91 -0.36 17.32
N GLU A 391 1.54 0.03 18.42
CA GLU A 391 0.95 -0.03 19.77
C GLU A 391 -0.29 0.88 19.90
N SER A 392 -0.26 2.07 19.29
CA SER A 392 -1.42 2.97 19.27
C SER A 392 -2.64 2.39 18.59
N LEU A 393 -2.46 1.52 17.57
CA LEU A 393 -3.54 0.82 16.87
C LEU A 393 -4.15 -0.28 17.72
N SER A 394 -3.35 -0.92 18.56
CA SER A 394 -3.78 -2.02 19.41
C SER A 394 -4.33 -1.55 20.77
N GLY A 395 -4.10 -0.30 21.14
CA GLY A 395 -4.49 0.24 22.44
C GLY A 395 -3.64 -0.31 23.60
N ILE A 396 -2.43 -0.82 23.27
CA ILE A 396 -1.42 -1.29 24.23
C ILE A 396 -0.56 -0.13 24.70
#